data_b25cc0ce138e7226b738ec7e28dfac57
#
_entry.id   b25cc0ce138e7226b738ec7e28dfac57
#
_cell.length_a   1.000
_cell.length_b   1.000
_cell.length_c   1.000
_cell.angle_alpha   90.00
_cell.angle_beta   90.00
_cell.angle_gamma   90.00
#
_symmetry.space_group_name_H-M   'P 1'
#
loop_
_entity.id
_entity.type
_entity.pdbx_description
1 polymer ?
#
loop_
_entity_poly.entity_id
_entity_poly.type
_entity_poly.pdbx_seq_one_letter_code
_entity_poly.pdbx_strand_id
1 'polypeptide(L)'
;HEPGVYYLYLYVSNNGTDFVSFIGGKQIILNLDNTNQWYFRIPRYTIWNKKLLESKHLKYVFCDTLLDNDHTMTKVAIRLTKRCSNLREKVLIIHDFVAKNLYYDFDSLSSGESTNRTIEQIVHTRRCVCQGFADLTLVLLKSMGIQVENILCYAIQNIFESGWSYVVNRTSDFNHVITRVKLENRWLFMDVTWDSTNRYENGVYIKGDYVSHRYFDVTLPFLSATHRFFEKK
;
A
#
# COMPACT_ATOMS: atom_id res chain seq x y z
N HIS A 1 -12.04 18.03 11.69
CA HIS A 1 -11.19 16.88 12.04
C HIS A 1 -9.98 16.88 11.11
N GLU A 2 -8.86 16.42 11.60
CA GLU A 2 -7.66 16.23 10.78
C GLU A 2 -7.68 14.84 10.12
N PRO A 3 -7.06 14.68 8.94
CA PRO A 3 -6.84 13.35 8.37
C PRO A 3 -6.08 12.45 9.35
N GLY A 4 -6.52 11.21 9.50
CA GLY A 4 -5.89 10.33 10.46
C GLY A 4 -6.60 9.00 10.65
N VAL A 5 -6.08 8.24 11.60
CA VAL A 5 -6.63 6.96 12.01
C VAL A 5 -7.37 7.14 13.32
N TYR A 6 -8.59 6.75 13.33
CA TYR A 6 -9.48 6.85 14.48
C TYR A 6 -9.99 5.47 14.86
N TYR A 7 -10.35 5.31 16.13
CA TYR A 7 -11.00 4.10 16.61
C TYR A 7 -12.43 4.40 17.00
N LEU A 8 -13.36 3.70 16.38
CA LEU A 8 -14.77 3.79 16.69
C LEU A 8 -15.13 2.78 17.78
N TYR A 9 -15.66 3.26 18.89
CA TYR A 9 -16.21 2.48 19.96
C TYR A 9 -17.70 2.73 20.04
N LEU A 10 -18.50 1.66 20.09
CA LEU A 10 -19.92 1.75 20.32
C LEU A 10 -20.23 1.34 21.76
N TYR A 11 -20.85 2.23 22.49
CA TYR A 11 -21.33 1.97 23.83
C TYR A 11 -22.86 1.98 23.82
N VAL A 12 -23.46 1.08 24.54
CA VAL A 12 -24.91 0.97 24.72
C VAL A 12 -25.27 1.11 26.19
N SER A 13 -26.40 1.71 26.45
CA SER A 13 -26.96 1.88 27.79
C SER A 13 -28.41 1.43 27.80
N ASN A 14 -28.77 0.67 28.84
CA ASN A 14 -30.16 0.25 29.09
C ASN A 14 -30.93 1.23 29.97
N ASN A 15 -30.25 2.12 30.68
CA ASN A 15 -30.82 3.07 31.64
C ASN A 15 -30.53 4.54 31.32
N GLY A 16 -29.77 4.80 30.25
CA GLY A 16 -29.38 6.15 29.85
C GLY A 16 -28.23 6.76 30.63
N THR A 17 -27.69 6.07 31.64
CA THR A 17 -26.59 6.57 32.49
C THR A 17 -25.35 5.68 32.45
N ASP A 18 -25.53 4.36 32.46
CA ASP A 18 -24.44 3.41 32.50
C ASP A 18 -24.20 2.85 31.10
N PHE A 19 -23.07 3.17 30.53
CA PHE A 19 -22.69 2.75 29.19
C PHE A 19 -21.71 1.58 29.23
N VAL A 20 -22.02 0.51 28.54
CA VAL A 20 -21.13 -0.63 28.35
C VAL A 20 -20.66 -0.71 26.89
N SER A 21 -19.42 -1.11 26.67
CA SER A 21 -18.89 -1.29 25.32
C SER A 21 -19.62 -2.44 24.62
N PHE A 22 -20.26 -2.13 23.51
CA PHE A 22 -20.93 -3.13 22.68
C PHE A 22 -20.03 -3.63 21.54
N ILE A 23 -19.25 -2.71 20.95
CA ILE A 23 -18.26 -3.02 19.92
C ILE A 23 -16.96 -2.33 20.31
N GLY A 24 -15.95 -3.12 20.57
CA GLY A 24 -14.59 -2.64 20.82
C GLY A 24 -13.95 -2.05 19.56
N GLY A 25 -13.04 -1.11 19.75
CA GLY A 25 -12.39 -0.25 18.78
C GLY A 25 -12.25 -0.77 17.35
N LYS A 26 -13.19 -0.43 16.52
CA LYS A 26 -13.05 -0.63 15.07
C LYS A 26 -12.24 0.50 14.48
N GLN A 27 -11.15 0.13 13.85
CA GLN A 27 -10.33 1.12 13.15
C GLN A 27 -11.10 1.70 11.96
N ILE A 28 -11.18 3.01 11.92
CA ILE A 28 -11.65 3.77 10.77
C ILE A 28 -10.57 4.75 10.34
N ILE A 29 -10.52 5.03 9.06
CA ILE A 29 -9.60 6.00 8.50
C ILE A 29 -10.41 7.18 8.01
N LEU A 30 -10.14 8.34 8.60
CA LEU A 30 -10.64 9.62 8.13
C LEU A 30 -9.56 10.21 7.22
N ASN A 31 -9.89 10.42 5.99
CA ASN A 31 -8.97 11.01 5.03
C ASN A 31 -9.66 12.13 4.27
N LEU A 32 -8.88 13.15 3.92
CA LEU A 32 -9.25 14.16 2.97
C LEU A 32 -8.58 13.79 1.66
N ASP A 33 -9.33 13.45 0.64
CA ASP A 33 -8.75 13.18 -0.65
C ASP A 33 -8.24 14.48 -1.30
N ASN A 34 -7.47 14.33 -2.37
CA ASN A 34 -6.89 15.48 -3.04
C ASN A 34 -7.91 16.28 -3.88
N THR A 35 -9.20 15.92 -3.83
CA THR A 35 -10.32 16.71 -4.34
C THR A 35 -11.04 17.52 -3.24
N ASN A 36 -10.46 17.56 -2.03
CA ASN A 36 -11.02 18.19 -0.82
C ASN A 36 -12.32 17.56 -0.33
N GLN A 37 -12.53 16.28 -0.58
CA GLN A 37 -13.66 15.54 -0.06
C GLN A 37 -13.25 14.66 1.13
N TRP A 38 -13.98 14.79 2.22
CA TRP A 38 -13.81 13.92 3.38
C TRP A 38 -14.50 12.59 3.14
N TYR A 39 -13.82 11.50 3.49
CA TYR A 39 -14.39 10.17 3.44
C TYR A 39 -13.85 9.28 4.55
N PHE A 40 -14.66 8.31 4.95
CA PHE A 40 -14.25 7.24 5.83
C PHE A 40 -13.80 6.03 5.02
N ARG A 41 -12.69 5.45 5.41
CA ARG A 41 -12.19 4.22 4.81
C ARG A 41 -12.08 3.15 5.89
N ILE A 42 -12.68 2.01 5.63
CA ILE A 42 -12.43 0.80 6.42
C ILE A 42 -11.21 0.12 5.79
N PRO A 43 -10.20 -0.32 6.56
CA PRO A 43 -9.01 -0.97 6.02
C PRO A 43 -9.32 -2.39 5.54
N ARG A 44 -10.23 -2.49 4.59
CA ARG A 44 -10.63 -3.72 3.89
C ARG A 44 -10.99 -3.33 2.47
N TYR A 45 -11.04 -4.30 1.57
CA TYR A 45 -11.57 -4.08 0.23
C TYR A 45 -12.94 -3.43 0.27
N THR A 46 -13.18 -2.53 -0.65
CA THR A 46 -14.55 -2.30 -1.11
C THR A 46 -15.05 -3.56 -1.81
N ILE A 47 -16.35 -3.79 -1.82
CA ILE A 47 -16.97 -4.93 -2.53
C ILE A 47 -16.51 -4.98 -4.00
N TRP A 48 -16.32 -3.82 -4.60
CA TRP A 48 -15.83 -3.66 -5.96
C TRP A 48 -14.41 -4.19 -6.13
N ASN A 49 -13.48 -3.78 -5.27
CA ASN A 49 -12.09 -4.24 -5.30
C ASN A 49 -11.99 -5.74 -5.02
N LYS A 50 -12.79 -6.23 -4.08
CA LYS A 50 -12.83 -7.65 -3.75
C LYS A 50 -13.22 -8.50 -4.96
N LYS A 51 -14.30 -8.14 -5.66
CA LYS A 51 -14.74 -8.85 -6.88
C LYS A 51 -13.67 -8.83 -7.97
N LEU A 52 -12.96 -7.72 -8.13
CA LEU A 52 -11.94 -7.57 -9.16
C LEU A 52 -10.69 -8.40 -8.83
N LEU A 53 -10.23 -8.35 -7.58
CA LEU A 53 -9.01 -9.05 -7.13
C LEU A 53 -9.21 -10.57 -6.98
N GLU A 54 -10.42 -11.00 -6.64
CA GLU A 54 -10.78 -12.42 -6.55
C GLU A 54 -11.07 -13.04 -7.92
N SER A 55 -11.06 -12.24 -8.98
CA SER A 55 -11.30 -12.77 -10.32
C SER A 55 -10.21 -13.77 -10.71
N LYS A 56 -10.62 -14.90 -11.28
CA LYS A 56 -9.71 -15.94 -11.82
C LYS A 56 -8.73 -15.34 -12.83
N HIS A 57 -9.17 -14.30 -13.53
CA HIS A 57 -8.37 -13.58 -14.52
C HIS A 57 -7.12 -12.91 -13.91
N LEU A 58 -7.24 -12.24 -12.76
CA LEU A 58 -6.07 -11.61 -12.11
C LEU A 58 -5.07 -12.65 -11.60
N LYS A 59 -5.58 -13.73 -11.01
CA LYS A 59 -4.74 -14.84 -10.57
C LYS A 59 -3.99 -15.49 -11.72
N TYR A 60 -4.69 -15.71 -12.82
CA TYR A 60 -4.10 -16.28 -14.05
C TYR A 60 -3.02 -15.36 -14.62
N VAL A 61 -3.33 -14.06 -14.77
CA VAL A 61 -2.37 -13.08 -15.28
C VAL A 61 -1.09 -13.05 -14.46
N PHE A 62 -1.18 -13.09 -13.14
CA PHE A 62 0.01 -13.10 -12.31
C PHE A 62 0.83 -14.38 -12.48
N CYS A 63 0.18 -15.53 -12.30
CA CYS A 63 0.88 -16.81 -12.26
C CYS A 63 1.46 -17.22 -13.62
N ASP A 64 0.71 -17.00 -14.71
CA ASP A 64 1.07 -17.54 -16.00
C ASP A 64 1.75 -16.52 -16.92
N THR A 65 1.44 -15.23 -16.73
CA THR A 65 1.92 -14.18 -17.63
C THR A 65 3.22 -13.53 -17.17
N LEU A 66 3.39 -13.31 -15.86
CA LEU A 66 4.63 -12.71 -15.34
C LEU A 66 5.81 -13.68 -15.35
N LEU A 67 5.55 -14.98 -15.31
CA LEU A 67 6.57 -16.02 -15.34
C LEU A 67 6.93 -16.49 -16.75
N ASP A 68 6.17 -16.06 -17.76
CA ASP A 68 6.41 -16.37 -19.15
C ASP A 68 7.35 -15.31 -19.77
N ASN A 69 8.51 -15.73 -20.22
CA ASN A 69 9.56 -14.86 -20.77
C ASN A 69 9.12 -14.08 -22.01
N ASP A 70 8.06 -14.50 -22.71
CA ASP A 70 7.49 -13.81 -23.87
C ASP A 70 6.58 -12.63 -23.51
N HIS A 71 6.25 -12.44 -22.23
CA HIS A 71 5.35 -11.41 -21.80
C HIS A 71 6.07 -10.22 -21.14
N THR A 72 5.85 -9.03 -21.69
CA THR A 72 6.36 -7.79 -21.13
C THR A 72 5.46 -7.27 -20.01
N MET A 73 6.01 -6.50 -19.06
CA MET A 73 5.24 -5.82 -18.01
C MET A 73 4.11 -4.96 -18.59
N THR A 74 4.32 -4.40 -19.79
CA THR A 74 3.28 -3.65 -20.52
C THR A 74 2.06 -4.51 -20.80
N LYS A 75 2.23 -5.72 -21.32
CA LYS A 75 1.11 -6.63 -21.62
C LYS A 75 0.34 -6.98 -20.36
N VAL A 76 1.06 -7.24 -19.26
CA VAL A 76 0.46 -7.52 -17.95
C VAL A 76 -0.35 -6.32 -17.48
N ALA A 77 0.25 -5.13 -17.43
CA ALA A 77 -0.40 -3.92 -16.95
C ALA A 77 -1.64 -3.56 -17.77
N ILE A 78 -1.57 -3.63 -19.12
CA ILE A 78 -2.72 -3.39 -19.98
C ILE A 78 -3.83 -4.41 -19.71
N ARG A 79 -3.48 -5.68 -19.55
CA ARG A 79 -4.46 -6.74 -19.30
C ARG A 79 -5.19 -6.55 -17.97
N LEU A 80 -4.47 -6.18 -16.93
CA LEU A 80 -5.03 -5.87 -15.62
C LEU A 80 -5.99 -4.68 -15.68
N THR A 81 -5.63 -3.64 -16.43
CA THR A 81 -6.33 -2.35 -16.42
C THR A 81 -7.29 -2.13 -17.58
N LYS A 82 -7.52 -3.14 -18.44
CA LYS A 82 -8.33 -3.00 -19.66
C LYS A 82 -9.78 -2.56 -19.44
N ARG A 83 -10.31 -2.74 -18.22
CA ARG A 83 -11.70 -2.37 -17.87
C ARG A 83 -11.78 -1.08 -17.05
N CYS A 84 -10.64 -0.44 -16.79
CA CYS A 84 -10.61 0.81 -16.03
C CYS A 84 -11.01 1.98 -16.91
N SER A 85 -11.87 2.84 -16.40
CA SER A 85 -12.40 4.01 -17.11
C SER A 85 -11.50 5.22 -17.02
N ASN A 86 -10.66 5.32 -15.97
CA ASN A 86 -9.80 6.45 -15.73
C ASN A 86 -8.43 6.04 -15.15
N LEU A 87 -7.50 7.00 -15.09
CA LEU A 87 -6.15 6.76 -14.63
C LEU A 87 -6.08 6.34 -13.16
N ARG A 88 -6.90 6.94 -12.29
CA ARG A 88 -6.92 6.59 -10.86
C ARG A 88 -7.34 5.13 -10.63
N GLU A 89 -8.32 4.65 -11.40
CA GLU A 89 -8.71 3.23 -11.36
C GLU A 89 -7.58 2.31 -11.82
N LYS A 90 -6.85 2.67 -12.88
CA LYS A 90 -5.69 1.90 -13.33
C LYS A 90 -4.63 1.79 -12.23
N VAL A 91 -4.35 2.90 -11.56
CA VAL A 91 -3.40 2.94 -10.44
C VAL A 91 -3.88 2.07 -9.28
N LEU A 92 -5.18 2.12 -8.93
CA LEU A 92 -5.75 1.29 -7.88
C LEU A 92 -5.64 -0.20 -8.19
N ILE A 93 -5.91 -0.61 -9.42
CA ILE A 93 -5.81 -2.02 -9.83
C ILE A 93 -4.37 -2.51 -9.74
N ILE A 94 -3.40 -1.70 -10.16
CA ILE A 94 -1.98 -2.06 -10.05
C ILE A 94 -1.54 -2.13 -8.59
N HIS A 95 -1.94 -1.15 -7.76
CA HIS A 95 -1.72 -1.17 -6.32
C HIS A 95 -2.22 -2.48 -5.69
N ASP A 96 -3.49 -2.80 -5.91
CA ASP A 96 -4.13 -3.98 -5.34
C ASP A 96 -3.51 -5.29 -5.85
N PHE A 97 -3.14 -5.31 -7.12
CA PHE A 97 -2.44 -6.46 -7.71
C PHE A 97 -1.11 -6.72 -7.01
N VAL A 98 -0.29 -5.69 -6.83
CA VAL A 98 1.02 -5.81 -6.17
C VAL A 98 0.84 -6.17 -4.70
N ALA A 99 0.01 -5.43 -3.96
CA ALA A 99 -0.24 -5.66 -2.54
C ALA A 99 -0.77 -7.08 -2.24
N LYS A 100 -1.59 -7.64 -3.13
CA LYS A 100 -2.19 -8.97 -2.97
C LYS A 100 -1.23 -10.11 -3.30
N ASN A 101 -0.28 -9.88 -4.18
CA ASN A 101 0.52 -10.96 -4.75
C ASN A 101 1.96 -11.01 -4.22
N LEU A 102 2.46 -9.95 -3.64
CA LEU A 102 3.77 -9.94 -2.99
C LEU A 102 3.65 -10.18 -1.49
N TYR A 103 4.72 -10.69 -0.92
CA TYR A 103 4.85 -11.01 0.49
C TYR A 103 6.03 -10.24 1.07
N TYR A 104 5.82 -9.55 2.19
CA TYR A 104 6.89 -8.84 2.86
C TYR A 104 7.87 -9.82 3.49
N ASP A 105 9.14 -9.73 3.10
CA ASP A 105 10.19 -10.69 3.45
C ASP A 105 10.87 -10.30 4.77
N PHE A 106 10.28 -10.74 5.88
CA PHE A 106 10.83 -10.52 7.21
C PHE A 106 12.11 -11.31 7.45
N ASP A 107 12.27 -12.48 6.81
CA ASP A 107 13.44 -13.32 6.99
C ASP A 107 14.70 -12.64 6.42
N SER A 108 14.62 -12.12 5.18
CA SER A 108 15.74 -11.38 4.61
C SER A 108 16.05 -10.08 5.37
N LEU A 109 15.03 -9.42 5.91
CA LEU A 109 15.23 -8.20 6.70
C LEU A 109 15.95 -8.49 8.02
N SER A 110 15.65 -9.60 8.68
CA SER A 110 16.22 -9.99 9.98
C SER A 110 17.58 -10.66 9.86
N SER A 111 17.84 -11.40 8.79
CA SER A 111 19.14 -12.09 8.57
C SER A 111 20.26 -11.18 8.08
N GLY A 112 19.94 -9.94 7.68
CA GLY A 112 20.90 -9.03 7.06
C GLY A 112 21.33 -9.45 5.64
N GLU A 113 20.62 -10.40 5.03
CA GLU A 113 20.81 -10.74 3.62
C GLU A 113 20.48 -9.55 2.72
N SER A 114 21.06 -9.53 1.52
CA SER A 114 20.75 -8.51 0.53
C SER A 114 19.25 -8.55 0.20
N THR A 115 18.59 -7.44 0.45
CA THR A 115 17.18 -7.25 0.12
C THR A 115 16.97 -6.72 -1.31
N ASN A 116 18.06 -6.38 -2.01
CA ASN A 116 18.02 -5.93 -3.40
C ASN A 116 17.69 -7.10 -4.32
N ARG A 117 16.49 -7.08 -4.89
CA ARG A 117 16.00 -8.08 -5.83
C ARG A 117 15.67 -7.44 -7.16
N THR A 118 15.99 -8.11 -8.26
CA THR A 118 15.52 -7.70 -9.59
C THR A 118 14.02 -7.96 -9.71
N ILE A 119 13.36 -7.29 -10.65
CA ILE A 119 11.91 -7.50 -10.92
C ILE A 119 11.64 -8.99 -11.23
N GLU A 120 12.51 -9.65 -11.98
CA GLU A 120 12.39 -11.07 -12.29
C GLU A 120 12.43 -11.92 -11.02
N GLN A 121 13.36 -11.66 -10.11
CA GLN A 121 13.45 -12.36 -8.82
C GLN A 121 12.22 -12.11 -7.95
N ILE A 122 11.72 -10.86 -7.92
CA ILE A 122 10.50 -10.48 -7.19
C ILE A 122 9.30 -11.26 -7.72
N VAL A 123 9.13 -11.29 -9.04
CA VAL A 123 8.01 -11.99 -9.69
C VAL A 123 8.09 -13.49 -9.43
N HIS A 124 9.27 -14.07 -9.53
CA HIS A 124 9.50 -15.51 -9.33
C HIS A 124 9.25 -15.93 -7.87
N THR A 125 9.87 -15.22 -6.92
CA THR A 125 9.78 -15.56 -5.48
C THR A 125 8.55 -14.99 -4.81
N ARG A 126 7.96 -13.91 -5.34
CA ARG A 126 6.87 -13.13 -4.75
C ARG A 126 7.19 -12.54 -3.38
N ARG A 127 8.44 -12.49 -2.98
CA ARG A 127 8.86 -11.93 -1.70
C ARG A 127 9.89 -10.84 -1.88
N CYS A 128 9.72 -9.75 -1.15
CA CYS A 128 10.62 -8.61 -1.16
C CYS A 128 10.32 -7.69 0.03
N VAL A 129 11.21 -6.72 0.25
CA VAL A 129 10.96 -5.60 1.18
C VAL A 129 10.29 -4.43 0.44
N CYS A 130 10.08 -3.31 1.13
CA CYS A 130 9.39 -2.12 0.58
C CYS A 130 9.88 -1.70 -0.81
N GLN A 131 11.20 -1.77 -1.07
CA GLN A 131 11.76 -1.43 -2.38
C GLN A 131 11.14 -2.27 -3.50
N GLY A 132 10.99 -3.58 -3.31
CA GLY A 132 10.44 -4.46 -4.34
C GLY A 132 8.95 -4.21 -4.61
N PHE A 133 8.15 -3.88 -3.59
CA PHE A 133 6.77 -3.45 -3.77
C PHE A 133 6.68 -2.18 -4.61
N ALA A 134 7.50 -1.18 -4.27
CA ALA A 134 7.56 0.08 -5.00
C ALA A 134 8.06 -0.11 -6.45
N ASP A 135 9.10 -0.93 -6.65
CA ASP A 135 9.70 -1.16 -7.97
C ASP A 135 8.77 -1.90 -8.92
N LEU A 136 8.09 -2.96 -8.46
CA LEU A 136 7.12 -3.65 -9.31
C LEU A 136 5.94 -2.74 -9.67
N THR A 137 5.46 -1.94 -8.73
CA THR A 137 4.42 -0.95 -8.97
C THR A 137 4.86 0.08 -10.00
N LEU A 138 6.07 0.63 -9.84
CA LEU A 138 6.66 1.59 -10.77
C LEU A 138 6.79 1.01 -12.18
N VAL A 139 7.32 -0.21 -12.31
CA VAL A 139 7.53 -0.85 -13.62
C VAL A 139 6.20 -1.09 -14.33
N LEU A 140 5.19 -1.59 -13.64
CA LEU A 140 3.86 -1.83 -14.23
C LEU A 140 3.19 -0.53 -14.70
N LEU A 141 3.23 0.53 -13.89
CA LEU A 141 2.64 1.82 -14.27
C LEU A 141 3.43 2.52 -15.37
N LYS A 142 4.77 2.55 -15.24
CA LYS A 142 5.66 3.19 -16.22
C LYS A 142 5.58 2.52 -17.59
N SER A 143 5.38 1.19 -17.63
CA SER A 143 5.23 0.45 -18.89
C SER A 143 3.99 0.85 -19.69
N MET A 144 3.00 1.48 -19.06
CA MET A 144 1.82 2.07 -19.71
C MET A 144 1.99 3.56 -20.05
N GLY A 145 3.18 4.12 -19.92
CA GLY A 145 3.44 5.55 -20.16
C GLY A 145 2.96 6.47 -19.02
N ILE A 146 2.62 5.91 -17.86
CA ILE A 146 2.17 6.70 -16.72
C ILE A 146 3.38 7.28 -16.00
N GLN A 147 3.34 8.58 -15.71
CA GLN A 147 4.39 9.26 -14.93
C GLN A 147 4.30 8.80 -13.47
N VAL A 148 5.32 8.08 -13.02
CA VAL A 148 5.40 7.46 -11.69
C VAL A 148 6.81 7.57 -11.14
N GLU A 149 6.93 7.75 -9.84
CA GLU A 149 8.20 7.91 -9.14
C GLU A 149 8.16 7.17 -7.80
N ASN A 150 9.27 6.53 -7.42
CA ASN A 150 9.50 6.03 -6.08
C ASN A 150 10.17 7.13 -5.24
N ILE A 151 9.71 7.29 -4.00
CA ILE A 151 10.18 8.32 -3.09
C ILE A 151 10.72 7.65 -1.83
N LEU A 152 11.97 7.95 -1.52
CA LEU A 152 12.60 7.52 -0.28
C LEU A 152 12.08 8.37 0.89
N CYS A 153 11.79 7.73 2.00
CA CYS A 153 11.32 8.39 3.21
C CYS A 153 11.81 7.67 4.47
N TYR A 154 11.64 8.31 5.59
CA TYR A 154 11.73 7.67 6.88
C TYR A 154 10.31 7.39 7.37
N ALA A 155 10.00 6.13 7.67
CA ALA A 155 8.69 5.72 8.14
C ALA A 155 8.78 5.17 9.57
N ILE A 156 7.76 5.48 10.39
CA ILE A 156 7.60 4.98 11.75
C ILE A 156 6.29 4.21 11.84
N GLN A 157 6.38 2.94 12.24
CA GLN A 157 5.20 2.06 12.33
C GLN A 157 4.30 2.43 13.51
N ASN A 158 4.89 2.90 14.60
CA ASN A 158 4.17 3.22 15.82
C ASN A 158 4.48 4.66 16.26
N ILE A 159 3.59 5.58 15.88
CA ILE A 159 3.70 6.99 16.26
C ILE A 159 3.57 7.23 17.75
N PHE A 160 3.03 6.28 18.52
CA PHE A 160 2.83 6.40 19.96
C PHE A 160 4.08 6.00 20.78
N GLU A 161 4.95 5.14 20.22
CA GLU A 161 6.12 4.65 20.93
C GLU A 161 7.37 5.49 20.70
N SER A 162 7.56 6.03 19.51
CA SER A 162 8.83 6.64 19.14
C SER A 162 8.77 8.09 18.72
N GLY A 163 7.64 8.69 18.55
CA GLY A 163 7.46 10.09 18.12
C GLY A 163 8.53 10.63 17.16
N TRP A 164 8.24 11.63 16.39
CA TRP A 164 9.21 12.22 15.46
C TRP A 164 10.44 12.85 16.10
N SER A 165 10.44 13.10 17.42
CA SER A 165 11.58 13.63 18.17
C SER A 165 12.84 12.78 18.03
N TYR A 166 12.70 11.46 17.89
CA TYR A 166 13.82 10.56 17.66
C TYR A 166 14.41 10.68 16.25
N VAL A 167 13.61 11.07 15.28
CA VAL A 167 13.97 11.12 13.86
C VAL A 167 14.52 12.47 13.43
N VAL A 168 14.21 13.54 14.17
CA VAL A 168 14.58 14.93 13.83
C VAL A 168 16.10 15.13 13.68
N ASN A 169 16.92 14.35 14.37
CA ASN A 169 18.37 14.43 14.33
C ASN A 169 19.04 13.56 13.26
N ARG A 170 18.26 12.75 12.51
CA ARG A 170 18.77 11.88 11.44
C ARG A 170 18.33 12.42 10.08
N THR A 171 19.06 13.42 9.58
CA THR A 171 18.70 14.14 8.36
C THR A 171 19.01 13.38 7.06
N SER A 172 19.68 12.23 7.12
CA SER A 172 20.15 11.50 5.96
C SER A 172 19.66 10.05 5.85
N ASP A 173 19.00 9.53 6.87
CA ASP A 173 18.63 8.11 6.92
C ASP A 173 17.21 7.92 6.39
N PHE A 174 17.06 7.09 5.39
CA PHE A 174 15.77 6.57 4.95
C PHE A 174 15.71 5.07 5.25
N ASN A 175 14.55 4.59 5.66
CA ASN A 175 14.29 3.19 5.94
C ASN A 175 13.13 2.62 5.12
N HIS A 176 12.51 3.46 4.30
CA HIS A 176 11.30 3.10 3.57
C HIS A 176 11.21 3.80 2.22
N VAL A 177 10.38 3.24 1.34
CA VAL A 177 10.09 3.79 0.02
C VAL A 177 8.60 3.66 -0.28
N ILE A 178 8.05 4.71 -0.84
CA ILE A 178 6.67 4.76 -1.32
C ILE A 178 6.63 5.17 -2.79
N THR A 179 5.46 5.07 -3.41
CA THR A 179 5.25 5.45 -4.80
C THR A 179 4.32 6.65 -4.92
N ARG A 180 4.64 7.57 -5.83
CA ARG A 180 3.69 8.60 -6.27
C ARG A 180 3.46 8.53 -7.77
N VAL A 181 2.24 8.84 -8.18
CA VAL A 181 1.78 8.81 -9.57
C VAL A 181 1.24 10.17 -9.96
N LYS A 182 1.65 10.70 -11.10
CA LYS A 182 1.10 11.94 -11.64
C LYS A 182 -0.25 11.68 -12.27
N LEU A 183 -1.29 12.16 -11.65
CA LEU A 183 -2.59 12.37 -12.28
C LEU A 183 -2.60 13.71 -13.00
N GLU A 184 -3.64 14.04 -13.74
CA GLU A 184 -3.70 15.26 -14.59
C GLU A 184 -3.18 16.49 -13.87
N ASN A 185 -3.77 16.86 -12.72
CA ASN A 185 -3.47 18.10 -12.01
C ASN A 185 -2.82 17.92 -10.64
N ARG A 186 -2.55 16.67 -10.20
CA ARG A 186 -2.05 16.38 -8.86
C ARG A 186 -1.19 15.13 -8.81
N TRP A 187 -0.49 14.95 -7.70
CA TRP A 187 0.14 13.69 -7.37
C TRP A 187 -0.78 12.82 -6.50
N LEU A 188 -0.85 11.55 -6.84
CA LEU A 188 -1.42 10.50 -6.01
C LEU A 188 -0.28 9.83 -5.26
N PHE A 189 -0.36 9.81 -3.93
CA PHE A 189 0.61 9.12 -3.07
C PHE A 189 0.05 7.80 -2.59
N MET A 190 0.89 6.76 -2.58
CA MET A 190 0.49 5.44 -2.08
C MET A 190 1.66 4.67 -1.48
N ASP A 191 1.39 3.90 -0.44
CA ASP A 191 2.31 2.94 0.14
C ASP A 191 1.74 1.53 -0.01
N VAL A 192 2.15 0.86 -1.07
CA VAL A 192 1.69 -0.49 -1.41
C VAL A 192 2.17 -1.52 -0.40
N THR A 193 3.34 -1.28 0.21
CA THR A 193 3.91 -2.17 1.23
C THR A 193 3.03 -2.21 2.48
N TRP A 194 2.65 -1.04 2.99
CA TRP A 194 1.84 -0.96 4.19
C TRP A 194 0.36 -1.26 3.97
N ASP A 195 -0.07 -1.27 2.73
CA ASP A 195 -1.41 -1.71 2.33
C ASP A 195 -1.47 -3.22 2.06
N SER A 196 -0.32 -3.90 1.89
CA SER A 196 -0.24 -5.35 1.85
C SER A 196 -0.31 -5.95 3.25
N THR A 197 -1.03 -7.04 3.40
CA THR A 197 -1.11 -7.83 4.64
C THR A 197 -0.43 -9.19 4.51
N ASN A 198 0.17 -9.46 3.36
CA ASN A 198 0.93 -10.68 3.11
C ASN A 198 2.34 -10.59 3.70
N ARG A 199 2.83 -11.67 4.29
CA ARG A 199 4.19 -11.74 4.84
C ARG A 199 4.85 -13.08 4.57
N TYR A 200 6.15 -13.05 4.41
CA TYR A 200 7.00 -14.21 4.40
C TYR A 200 7.86 -14.19 5.67
N GLU A 201 7.68 -15.17 6.51
CA GLU A 201 8.28 -15.22 7.84
C GLU A 201 8.52 -16.66 8.25
N ASN A 202 9.69 -16.95 8.82
CA ASN A 202 10.12 -18.30 9.22
C ASN A 202 10.02 -19.35 8.08
N GLY A 203 10.38 -18.96 6.87
CA GLY A 203 10.33 -19.83 5.69
C GLY A 203 8.93 -20.06 5.11
N VAL A 204 7.89 -19.37 5.61
CA VAL A 204 6.48 -19.61 5.27
C VAL A 204 5.84 -18.41 4.62
N TYR A 205 5.07 -18.65 3.53
CA TYR A 205 4.21 -17.63 2.92
C TYR A 205 2.89 -17.54 3.68
N ILE A 206 2.70 -16.47 4.41
CA ILE A 206 1.49 -16.21 5.19
C ILE A 206 0.66 -15.18 4.42
N LYS A 207 -0.47 -15.62 3.89
CA LYS A 207 -1.37 -14.77 3.12
C LYS A 207 -2.28 -14.00 4.05
N GLY A 208 -2.33 -12.69 3.85
CA GLY A 208 -3.28 -11.83 4.56
C GLY A 208 -4.70 -11.93 4.01
N ASP A 209 -5.67 -11.58 4.84
CA ASP A 209 -7.10 -11.71 4.54
C ASP A 209 -7.60 -10.62 3.58
N TYR A 210 -6.89 -9.50 3.48
CA TYR A 210 -7.33 -8.33 2.69
C TYR A 210 -6.14 -7.51 2.19
N VAL A 211 -6.41 -6.63 1.23
CA VAL A 211 -5.54 -5.49 0.89
C VAL A 211 -6.12 -4.24 1.53
N SER A 212 -5.31 -3.53 2.28
CA SER A 212 -5.69 -2.23 2.83
C SER A 212 -5.67 -1.17 1.72
N HIS A 213 -6.42 -0.10 1.91
CA HIS A 213 -6.30 1.12 1.10
C HIS A 213 -6.05 2.33 2.00
N ARG A 214 -5.51 2.06 3.17
CA ARG A 214 -5.20 3.10 4.15
C ARG A 214 -4.23 4.13 3.60
N TYR A 215 -3.28 3.65 2.81
CA TYR A 215 -2.23 4.46 2.22
C TYR A 215 -2.37 4.63 0.70
N PHE A 216 -3.54 4.40 0.14
CA PHE A 216 -3.82 4.65 -1.26
C PHE A 216 -4.46 6.01 -1.47
N ASP A 217 -3.89 6.87 -2.34
CA ASP A 217 -4.37 8.20 -2.71
C ASP A 217 -4.58 9.12 -1.49
N VAL A 218 -3.60 9.12 -0.62
CA VAL A 218 -3.64 9.85 0.64
C VAL A 218 -3.15 11.28 0.49
N THR A 219 -3.60 12.15 1.39
CA THR A 219 -3.09 13.52 1.48
C THR A 219 -1.72 13.57 2.15
N LEU A 220 -0.93 14.59 1.85
CA LEU A 220 0.35 14.81 2.52
C LEU A 220 0.22 14.96 4.05
N PRO A 221 -0.77 15.69 4.60
CA PRO A 221 -0.98 15.73 6.06
C PRO A 221 -1.19 14.35 6.68
N PHE A 222 -2.00 13.50 6.04
CA PHE A 222 -2.19 12.12 6.51
C PHE A 222 -0.88 11.32 6.48
N LEU A 223 -0.17 11.40 5.37
CA LEU A 223 1.09 10.68 5.18
C LEU A 223 2.17 11.15 6.16
N SER A 224 2.23 12.45 6.43
CA SER A 224 3.20 13.06 7.35
C SER A 224 3.06 12.61 8.80
N ALA A 225 1.95 11.98 9.18
CA ALA A 225 1.81 11.37 10.50
C ALA A 225 2.76 10.17 10.70
N THR A 226 3.11 9.47 9.63
CA THR A 226 3.93 8.25 9.68
C THR A 226 5.14 8.27 8.74
N HIS A 227 5.19 9.18 7.76
CA HIS A 227 6.25 9.25 6.74
C HIS A 227 6.86 10.64 6.71
N ARG A 228 8.17 10.71 6.74
CA ARG A 228 8.93 11.95 6.58
C ARG A 228 9.75 11.88 5.31
N PHE A 229 9.50 12.83 4.42
CA PHE A 229 10.27 12.98 3.19
C PHE A 229 11.44 13.91 3.43
N PHE A 230 12.56 13.58 2.79
CA PHE A 230 13.74 14.44 2.78
C PHE A 230 13.74 15.23 1.48
N GLU A 231 13.85 16.54 1.58
CA GLU A 231 14.10 17.37 0.42
C GLU A 231 15.48 17.01 -0.14
N LYS A 232 15.54 16.75 -1.44
CA LYS A 232 16.83 16.72 -2.12
C LYS A 232 17.41 18.13 -2.01
N LYS A 233 18.51 18.28 -1.26
CA LYS A 233 19.34 19.48 -1.30
C LYS A 233 19.98 19.62 -2.68
#